data_39d595b54ec23cce3ba8984d0cb0ddf9
#
_entry.id   39d595b54ec23cce3ba8984d0cb0ddf9
#
_cell.length_a   1.000
_cell.length_b   1.000
_cell.length_c   1.000
_cell.angle_alpha   90.00
_cell.angle_beta   90.00
_cell.angle_gamma   90.00
#
_symmetry.space_group_name_H-M   'P 1'
#
loop_
_entity.id
_entity.type
_entity.pdbx_description
1 polymer ?
#
loop_
_entity_poly.entity_id
_entity_poly.type
_entity_poly.pdbx_seq_one_letter_code
_entity_poly.pdbx_strand_id
1 'polypeptide(L)'
;METSIIWTNRALDTLDDIFEFYKEKSENAATKIVNRLYHSAKTLKTFPNAGVIEPLLDGFPVCFRSFVVEKHFKLIYYVEGDCVYITEIWDTRQDPDRLMHYS
;
A
#
# COMPACT_ATOMS: atom_id res chain seq x y z
N MET A 1 12.78 -14.86 12.96
CA MET A 1 12.29 -15.25 11.63
C MET A 1 11.97 -14.02 10.82
N GLU A 2 12.34 -14.03 9.56
CA GLU A 2 12.03 -12.90 8.69
C GLU A 2 10.57 -12.90 8.30
N THR A 3 9.98 -11.72 8.33
CA THR A 3 8.63 -11.50 7.83
C THR A 3 8.67 -11.46 6.30
N SER A 4 7.76 -12.15 5.66
CA SER A 4 7.62 -12.13 4.21
C SER A 4 6.66 -11.01 3.80
N ILE A 5 6.99 -10.31 2.73
CA ILE A 5 6.11 -9.30 2.15
C ILE A 5 5.43 -9.90 0.92
N ILE A 6 4.12 -9.91 0.94
CA ILE A 6 3.32 -10.43 -0.17
C ILE A 6 2.50 -9.30 -0.77
N TRP A 7 2.74 -9.01 -2.04
CA TRP A 7 1.96 -8.05 -2.79
C TRP A 7 0.81 -8.79 -3.45
N THR A 8 -0.41 -8.44 -3.08
CA THR A 8 -1.58 -9.03 -3.73
C THR A 8 -1.69 -8.55 -5.17
N ASN A 9 -2.43 -9.29 -5.99
CA ASN A 9 -2.64 -8.89 -7.38
C ASN A 9 -3.28 -7.50 -7.45
N ARG A 10 -4.20 -7.20 -6.56
CA ARG A 10 -4.85 -5.89 -6.51
C ARG A 10 -3.84 -4.77 -6.27
N ALA A 11 -2.92 -4.98 -5.33
CA ALA A 11 -1.87 -3.99 -5.04
C ALA A 11 -0.93 -3.82 -6.22
N LEU A 12 -0.57 -4.92 -6.89
CA LEU A 12 0.27 -4.85 -8.09
C LEU A 12 -0.43 -4.12 -9.23
N ASP A 13 -1.72 -4.35 -9.42
CA ASP A 13 -2.51 -3.64 -10.43
C ASP A 13 -2.54 -2.16 -10.14
N THR A 14 -2.65 -1.78 -8.87
CA THR A 14 -2.63 -0.37 -8.47
C THR A 14 -1.27 0.26 -8.75
N LEU A 15 -0.17 -0.47 -8.53
CA LEU A 15 1.16 0.03 -8.90
C LEU A 15 1.25 0.31 -10.40
N ASP A 16 0.69 -0.58 -11.22
CA ASP A 16 0.66 -0.39 -12.66
C ASP A 16 -0.16 0.85 -13.05
N ASP A 17 -1.31 1.04 -12.41
CA ASP A 17 -2.17 2.21 -12.66
C ASP A 17 -1.44 3.51 -12.29
N ILE A 18 -0.72 3.51 -11.19
CA ILE A 18 0.06 4.67 -10.75
C ILE A 18 1.16 4.96 -11.78
N PHE A 19 1.84 3.92 -12.24
CA PHE A 19 2.87 4.07 -13.27
C PHE A 19 2.29 4.71 -14.54
N GLU A 20 1.19 4.16 -15.04
CA GLU A 20 0.56 4.67 -16.26
C GLU A 20 0.10 6.12 -16.12
N PHE A 21 -0.43 6.46 -14.94
CA PHE A 21 -0.88 7.83 -14.68
C PHE A 21 0.27 8.83 -14.77
N TYR A 22 1.38 8.55 -14.11
CA TYR A 22 2.53 9.46 -14.09
C TYR A 22 3.37 9.41 -15.35
N LYS A 23 3.34 8.28 -16.06
CA LYS A 23 4.08 8.12 -17.31
C LYS A 23 3.69 9.14 -18.36
N GLU A 24 2.44 9.56 -18.37
CA GLU A 24 1.95 10.58 -19.31
C GLU A 24 2.72 11.89 -19.19
N LYS A 25 3.21 12.20 -17.98
CA LYS A 25 3.99 13.40 -17.73
C LYS A 25 5.48 13.13 -17.86
N SER A 26 5.96 12.04 -17.32
CA SER A 26 7.37 11.68 -17.32
C SER A 26 7.54 10.23 -16.93
N GLU A 27 8.14 9.45 -17.81
CA GLU A 27 8.45 8.05 -17.52
C GLU A 27 9.43 7.93 -16.34
N ASN A 28 10.41 8.84 -16.25
CA ASN A 28 11.35 8.85 -15.13
C ASN A 28 10.62 9.09 -13.80
N ALA A 29 9.68 10.02 -13.77
CA ALA A 29 8.91 10.29 -12.56
C ALA A 29 8.07 9.08 -12.16
N ALA A 30 7.43 8.44 -13.15
CA ALA A 30 6.64 7.24 -12.90
C ALA A 30 7.49 6.13 -12.30
N THR A 31 8.66 5.89 -12.88
CA THR A 31 9.58 4.86 -12.40
C THR A 31 10.02 5.14 -10.97
N LYS A 32 10.38 6.38 -10.67
CA LYS A 32 10.81 6.77 -9.32
C LYS A 32 9.71 6.55 -8.29
N ILE A 33 8.49 6.97 -8.59
CA ILE A 33 7.37 6.84 -7.67
C ILE A 33 7.09 5.37 -7.38
N VAL A 34 6.96 4.56 -8.40
CA VAL A 34 6.66 3.14 -8.25
C VAL A 34 7.78 2.42 -7.48
N ASN A 35 9.03 2.73 -7.80
CA ASN A 35 10.16 2.13 -7.08
C ASN A 35 10.16 2.51 -5.60
N ARG A 36 9.85 3.76 -5.27
CA ARG A 36 9.78 4.18 -3.88
C ARG A 36 8.66 3.49 -3.12
N LEU A 37 7.50 3.35 -3.75
CA LEU A 37 6.38 2.63 -3.16
C LEU A 37 6.75 1.16 -2.90
N TYR A 38 7.32 0.52 -3.89
CA TYR A 38 7.71 -0.88 -3.77
C TYR A 38 8.76 -1.08 -2.67
N HIS A 39 9.79 -0.25 -2.68
CA HIS A 39 10.89 -0.38 -1.71
C HIS A 39 10.50 0.02 -0.30
N SER A 40 9.56 0.95 -0.14
CA SER A 40 9.10 1.36 1.19
C SER A 40 8.46 0.19 1.96
N ALA A 41 7.86 -0.75 1.25
CA ALA A 41 7.27 -1.93 1.87
C ALA A 41 8.31 -2.77 2.62
N LYS A 42 9.58 -2.66 2.25
CA LYS A 42 10.65 -3.41 2.93
C LYS A 42 10.78 -3.05 4.41
N THR A 43 10.39 -1.84 4.78
CA THR A 43 10.36 -1.43 6.18
C THR A 43 9.47 -2.37 7.01
N LEU A 44 8.40 -2.88 6.39
CA LEU A 44 7.47 -3.75 7.07
C LEU A 44 8.03 -5.14 7.35
N LYS A 45 9.12 -5.51 6.70
CA LYS A 45 9.83 -6.76 7.05
C LYS A 45 10.40 -6.71 8.45
N THR A 46 10.97 -5.57 8.80
CA THR A 46 11.59 -5.36 10.12
C THR A 46 10.57 -4.89 11.14
N PHE A 47 9.65 -4.01 10.70
CA PHE A 47 8.65 -3.41 11.59
C PHE A 47 7.24 -3.62 11.03
N PRO A 48 6.67 -4.83 11.18
CA PRO A 48 5.35 -5.11 10.61
C PRO A 48 4.23 -4.20 11.16
N ASN A 49 4.42 -3.68 12.37
CA ASN A 49 3.42 -2.81 12.99
C ASN A 49 3.74 -1.33 12.83
N ALA A 50 4.63 -0.97 11.88
CA ALA A 50 5.00 0.42 11.66
C ALA A 50 3.83 1.29 11.20
N GLY A 51 2.89 0.73 10.45
CA GLY A 51 1.69 1.46 10.05
C GLY A 51 0.69 1.56 11.20
N VAL A 52 -0.14 2.60 11.15
CA VAL A 52 -1.21 2.76 12.12
C VAL A 52 -2.43 1.95 11.70
N ILE A 53 -3.27 1.59 12.68
CA ILE A 53 -4.52 0.91 12.38
C ILE A 53 -5.38 1.87 11.53
N GLU A 54 -5.91 1.37 10.41
CA GLU A 54 -6.65 2.20 9.47
C GLU A 54 -8.11 2.29 9.89
N PRO A 55 -8.56 3.48 10.37
CA PRO A 55 -9.92 3.60 10.89
C PRO A 55 -11.01 3.45 9.84
N LEU A 56 -10.71 3.74 8.56
CA LEU A 56 -11.69 3.60 7.49
C LEU A 56 -12.02 2.14 7.17
N LEU A 57 -11.19 1.21 7.64
CA LEU A 57 -11.39 -0.23 7.43
C LEU A 57 -11.69 -0.96 8.74
N ASP A 58 -12.20 -0.24 9.70
CA ASP A 58 -12.66 -0.84 10.96
C ASP A 58 -13.86 -1.74 10.69
N GLY A 59 -13.92 -2.87 11.38
CA GLY A 59 -15.02 -3.81 11.21
C GLY A 59 -14.79 -4.92 10.20
N PHE A 60 -13.70 -4.87 9.44
CA PHE A 60 -13.33 -6.00 8.57
C PHE A 60 -12.71 -7.13 9.41
N PRO A 61 -12.74 -8.36 8.90
CA PRO A 61 -12.24 -9.53 9.67
C PRO A 61 -10.77 -9.44 10.04
N VAL A 62 -9.95 -8.74 9.26
CA VAL A 62 -8.53 -8.56 9.56
C VAL A 62 -8.29 -7.12 10.00
N CYS A 63 -7.22 -6.93 10.77
CA CYS A 63 -6.83 -5.59 11.22
C CYS A 63 -5.96 -4.94 10.15
N PHE A 64 -6.57 -4.07 9.35
CA PHE A 64 -5.83 -3.32 8.33
C PHE A 64 -5.03 -2.19 8.97
N ARG A 65 -3.82 -2.02 8.47
CA ARG A 65 -2.94 -0.91 8.84
C ARG A 65 -2.61 -0.10 7.60
N SER A 66 -2.26 1.16 7.78
CA SER A 66 -1.81 2.02 6.69
C SER A 66 -0.45 2.61 7.01
N PHE A 67 0.42 2.60 6.02
CA PHE A 67 1.79 3.11 6.11
C PHE A 67 1.96 4.19 5.06
N VAL A 68 2.17 5.43 5.50
CA VAL A 68 2.25 6.59 4.60
C VAL A 68 3.58 6.59 3.87
N VAL A 69 3.52 6.77 2.55
CA VAL A 69 4.69 6.84 1.68
C VAL A 69 4.53 8.05 0.75
N GLU A 70 5.62 8.80 0.57
CA GLU A 70 5.66 9.92 -0.39
C GLU A 70 4.55 10.94 -0.18
N LYS A 71 4.14 11.17 1.06
CA LYS A 71 3.11 12.14 1.48
C LYS A 71 1.70 11.84 0.99
N HIS A 72 1.56 11.27 -0.20
CA HIS A 72 0.26 11.11 -0.86
C HIS A 72 -0.26 9.69 -0.90
N PHE A 73 0.57 8.72 -0.57
CA PHE A 73 0.18 7.32 -0.70
C PHE A 73 0.19 6.63 0.65
N LYS A 74 -0.77 5.73 0.82
CA LYS A 74 -0.80 4.80 1.95
C LYS A 74 -0.73 3.39 1.41
N LEU A 75 0.21 2.60 1.93
CA LEU A 75 0.18 1.17 1.72
C LEU A 75 -0.82 0.59 2.71
N ILE A 76 -1.86 -0.05 2.20
CA ILE A 76 -2.85 -0.71 3.05
C ILE A 76 -2.44 -2.17 3.16
N TYR A 77 -2.31 -2.65 4.38
CA TYR A 77 -1.81 -4.00 4.60
C TYR A 77 -2.37 -4.59 5.90
N TYR A 78 -2.23 -5.90 6.03
CA TYR A 78 -2.46 -6.58 7.29
C TYR A 78 -1.37 -7.61 7.51
N VAL A 79 -1.19 -8.01 8.77
CA VAL A 79 -0.18 -8.99 9.15
C VAL A 79 -0.88 -10.25 9.61
N GLU A 80 -0.44 -11.38 9.09
CA GLU A 80 -0.96 -12.68 9.50
C GLU A 80 0.22 -13.66 9.57
N GLY A 81 0.48 -14.16 10.78
CA GLY A 81 1.64 -15.01 11.01
C GLY A 81 2.93 -14.26 10.68
N ASP A 82 3.75 -14.85 9.82
CA ASP A 82 5.02 -14.26 9.40
C ASP A 82 4.89 -13.50 8.08
N CYS A 83 3.67 -13.17 7.66
CA CYS A 83 3.44 -12.53 6.37
C CYS A 83 2.77 -11.18 6.53
N VAL A 84 3.26 -10.21 5.75
CA VAL A 84 2.62 -8.92 5.57
C VAL A 84 1.98 -8.94 4.17
N TYR A 85 0.68 -8.75 4.14
CA TYR A 85 -0.08 -8.74 2.88
C TYR A 85 -0.39 -7.30 2.50
N ILE A 86 0.27 -6.81 1.45
CA ILE A 86 -0.02 -5.49 0.89
C ILE A 86 -1.24 -5.64 0.00
N THR A 87 -2.37 -5.08 0.42
CA THR A 87 -3.64 -5.32 -0.27
C THR A 87 -4.04 -4.20 -1.22
N GLU A 88 -3.58 -2.99 -0.95
CA GLU A 88 -3.93 -1.84 -1.78
C GLU A 88 -2.94 -0.71 -1.55
N ILE A 89 -2.89 0.20 -2.52
CA ILE A 89 -2.20 1.47 -2.37
C ILE A 89 -3.25 2.56 -2.54
N TRP A 90 -3.40 3.38 -1.53
CA TRP A 90 -4.41 4.44 -1.52
C TRP A 90 -3.73 5.78 -1.77
N ASP A 91 -4.28 6.56 -2.69
CA ASP A 91 -3.87 7.96 -2.88
C ASP A 91 -4.71 8.82 -1.94
N THR A 92 -4.07 9.48 -0.97
CA THR A 92 -4.77 10.25 0.06
C THR A 92 -5.52 11.46 -0.49
N ARG A 93 -5.28 11.81 -1.75
CA ARG A 93 -6.00 12.90 -2.42
C ARG A 93 -7.33 12.45 -2.99
N GLN A 94 -7.59 11.14 -2.99
CA GLN A 94 -8.85 10.58 -3.47
C GLN A 94 -9.90 10.53 -2.36
N ASP A 95 -11.17 10.38 -2.76
CA ASP A 95 -12.27 10.30 -1.83
C ASP A 95 -12.13 9.09 -0.90
N PRO A 96 -12.17 9.30 0.43
CA PRO A 96 -12.10 8.21 1.39
C PRO A 96 -13.19 7.15 1.21
N ASP A 97 -14.32 7.51 0.65
CA ASP A 97 -15.42 6.56 0.43
C ASP A 97 -15.01 5.40 -0.45
N ARG A 98 -13.99 5.57 -1.28
CA ARG A 98 -13.49 4.48 -2.13
C ARG A 98 -12.94 3.32 -1.33
N LEU A 99 -12.37 3.58 -0.15
CA LEU A 99 -11.90 2.50 0.74
C LEU A 99 -13.05 1.75 1.38
N MET A 100 -14.19 2.40 1.57
CA MET A 100 -15.34 1.77 2.20
C MET A 100 -15.93 0.66 1.34
N HIS A 101 -15.65 0.65 0.05
CA HIS A 101 -16.10 -0.38 -0.88
C HIS A 101 -15.05 -1.45 -1.13
N TYR A 102 -13.94 -1.37 -0.41
CA TYR A 102 -12.86 -2.34 -0.50
C TYR A 102 -13.25 -3.62 0.19
N SER A 103 -13.06 -4.74 -0.44
CA SER A 103 -13.39 -6.04 0.15
C SER A 103 -12.33 -7.07 -0.19
#